data_52ec77fc227c3f02c5f3997c7ec00390
#
_entry.id   52ec77fc227c3f02c5f3997c7ec00390
#
_cell.length_a   1.000
_cell.length_b   1.000
_cell.length_c   1.000
_cell.angle_alpha   90.00
_cell.angle_beta   90.00
_cell.angle_gamma   90.00
#
_symmetry.space_group_name_H-M   'P 1'
#
loop_
_entity.id
_entity.type
_entity.pdbx_description
1 polymer ?
#
loop_
_entity_poly.entity_id
_entity_poly.type
_entity_poly.pdbx_seq_one_letter_code
_entity_poly.pdbx_strand_id
1 'polypeptide(L)'
;ALILITLNAFDITQTLPGIAGIILGIGMAVDANVIIYARIQEEIAAGMSVRNSIKSGFSKAFSAIFDGNITTLIAAFVLMWLGSGTVKGFAYTLALGIVISMFTALVISRLIVNALYAVGIRDPKFYGSAKQRKAIDFVGKRKVFFILSIILVLCGPAFMLFHSQSEGKALNYSLEFSGGTATNVTFNEDMDIKKIDSEVTCLLYTSPSP
;
A
#
# COMPACT_ATOMS: atom_id res chain seq x y z
N ALA A 1 12.35 -8.61 8.91
CA ALA A 1 13.28 -8.56 10.05
C ALA A 1 13.77 -7.13 10.31
N LEU A 2 14.42 -6.43 9.34
CA LEU A 2 14.97 -5.08 9.54
C LEU A 2 13.93 -4.05 10.05
N ILE A 3 12.72 -4.06 9.49
CA ILE A 3 11.63 -3.15 9.94
C ILE A 3 11.32 -3.36 11.43
N LEU A 4 11.19 -4.61 11.86
CA LEU A 4 10.87 -4.92 13.27
C LEU A 4 12.00 -4.51 14.23
N ILE A 5 13.24 -4.72 13.81
CA ILE A 5 14.42 -4.30 14.58
C ILE A 5 14.42 -2.78 14.71
N THR A 6 14.17 -2.05 13.62
CA THR A 6 14.16 -0.58 13.61
C THR A 6 13.01 -0.03 14.45
N LEU A 7 11.81 -0.59 14.36
CA LEU A 7 10.66 -0.18 15.18
C LEU A 7 10.92 -0.36 16.67
N ASN A 8 11.57 -1.47 17.05
CA ASN A 8 11.94 -1.73 18.44
C ASN A 8 13.05 -0.77 18.90
N ALA A 9 14.05 -0.50 18.06
CA ALA A 9 15.17 0.39 18.39
C ALA A 9 14.73 1.86 18.59
N PHE A 10 13.66 2.28 17.94
CA PHE A 10 13.10 3.65 18.06
C PHE A 10 11.90 3.76 19.01
N ASP A 11 11.56 2.67 19.74
CA ASP A 11 10.41 2.62 20.67
C ASP A 11 9.09 3.10 20.04
N ILE A 12 8.89 2.80 18.75
CA ILE A 12 7.69 3.21 18.04
C ILE A 12 6.54 2.28 18.41
N THR A 13 5.52 2.84 19.08
CA THR A 13 4.32 2.10 19.44
C THR A 13 3.56 1.65 18.20
N GLN A 14 3.33 0.34 18.11
CA GLN A 14 2.58 -0.23 16.99
C GLN A 14 1.09 0.03 17.16
N THR A 15 0.53 0.79 16.23
CA THR A 15 -0.91 1.00 16.12
C THR A 15 -1.48 0.07 15.04
N LEU A 16 -2.80 -0.17 15.08
CA LEU A 16 -3.45 -1.00 14.06
C LEU A 16 -3.19 -0.48 12.63
N PRO A 17 -3.31 0.83 12.33
CA PRO A 17 -2.87 1.39 11.05
C PRO A 17 -1.37 1.26 10.81
N GLY A 18 -0.54 1.27 11.86
CA GLY A 18 0.91 1.05 11.75
C GLY A 18 1.25 -0.33 11.19
N ILE A 19 0.52 -1.36 11.59
CA ILE A 19 0.66 -2.72 11.01
C ILE A 19 0.33 -2.71 9.50
N ALA A 20 -0.71 -1.99 9.09
CA ALA A 20 -1.04 -1.82 7.68
C ALA A 20 0.10 -1.13 6.91
N GLY A 21 0.78 -0.14 7.51
CA GLY A 21 1.98 0.50 6.96
C GLY A 21 3.14 -0.48 6.73
N ILE A 22 3.36 -1.42 7.66
CA ILE A 22 4.38 -2.47 7.51
C ILE A 22 4.03 -3.39 6.33
N ILE A 23 2.79 -3.84 6.23
CA ILE A 23 2.33 -4.72 5.15
C ILE A 23 2.49 -4.04 3.79
N LEU A 24 2.10 -2.76 3.70
CA LEU A 24 2.29 -1.95 2.50
C LEU A 24 3.77 -1.81 2.14
N GLY A 25 4.64 -1.56 3.14
CA GLY A 25 6.09 -1.47 2.94
C GLY A 25 6.70 -2.77 2.41
N ILE A 26 6.21 -3.93 2.84
CA ILE A 26 6.63 -5.23 2.30
C ILE A 26 6.22 -5.36 0.83
N GLY A 27 4.99 -4.96 0.48
CA GLY A 27 4.51 -4.95 -0.91
C GLY A 27 5.41 -4.12 -1.83
N MET A 28 5.73 -2.89 -1.42
CA MET A 28 6.62 -2.00 -2.17
C MET A 28 8.06 -2.53 -2.28
N ALA A 29 8.56 -3.24 -1.27
CA ALA A 29 9.88 -3.87 -1.33
C ALA A 29 9.94 -4.97 -2.40
N VAL A 30 8.88 -5.78 -2.52
CA VAL A 30 8.75 -6.79 -3.57
C VAL A 30 8.69 -6.13 -4.94
N ASP A 31 7.90 -5.07 -5.09
CA ASP A 31 7.71 -4.36 -6.35
C ASP A 31 9.02 -3.75 -6.86
N ALA A 32 9.82 -3.14 -5.99
CA ALA A 32 11.15 -2.63 -6.35
C ALA A 32 12.06 -3.74 -6.94
N ASN A 33 12.06 -4.93 -6.36
CA ASN A 33 12.82 -6.06 -6.88
C ASN A 33 12.30 -6.54 -8.24
N VAL A 34 10.97 -6.56 -8.43
CA VAL A 34 10.34 -6.91 -9.73
C VAL A 34 10.79 -5.95 -10.83
N ILE A 35 10.81 -4.64 -10.55
CA ILE A 35 11.29 -3.63 -11.51
C ILE A 35 12.76 -3.87 -11.88
N ILE A 36 13.63 -4.14 -10.90
CA ILE A 36 15.06 -4.42 -11.15
C ILE A 36 15.22 -5.64 -12.05
N TYR A 37 14.56 -6.75 -11.71
CA TYR A 37 14.67 -7.99 -12.48
C TYR A 37 14.09 -7.85 -13.88
N ALA A 38 12.98 -7.13 -14.05
CA ALA A 38 12.43 -6.84 -15.37
C ALA A 38 13.44 -6.10 -16.27
N ARG A 39 14.12 -5.09 -15.70
CA ARG A 39 15.16 -4.36 -16.44
C ARG A 39 16.37 -5.24 -16.80
N ILE A 40 16.83 -6.10 -15.88
CA ILE A 40 17.90 -7.06 -16.17
C ILE A 40 17.48 -8.00 -17.30
N GLN A 41 16.25 -8.50 -17.29
CA GLN A 41 15.73 -9.39 -18.34
C GLN A 41 15.65 -8.69 -19.71
N GLU A 42 15.21 -7.43 -19.74
CA GLU A 42 15.18 -6.62 -20.96
C GLU A 42 16.58 -6.47 -21.57
N GLU A 43 17.59 -6.20 -20.75
CA GLU A 43 18.97 -6.06 -21.22
C GLU A 43 19.56 -7.38 -21.73
N ILE A 44 19.24 -8.51 -21.07
CA ILE A 44 19.64 -9.84 -21.54
C ILE A 44 18.96 -10.16 -22.88
N ALA A 45 17.67 -9.82 -23.01
CA ALA A 45 16.92 -10.01 -24.25
C ALA A 45 17.48 -9.16 -25.42
N ALA A 46 18.03 -8.00 -25.11
CA ALA A 46 18.74 -7.15 -26.07
C ALA A 46 20.12 -7.69 -26.48
N GLY A 47 20.56 -8.85 -25.96
CA GLY A 47 21.81 -9.51 -26.32
C GLY A 47 23.03 -9.08 -25.51
N MET A 48 22.84 -8.35 -24.40
CA MET A 48 23.92 -7.96 -23.51
C MET A 48 24.40 -9.14 -22.65
N SER A 49 25.68 -9.12 -22.29
CA SER A 49 26.24 -10.10 -21.36
C SER A 49 25.58 -9.96 -19.99
N VAL A 50 25.40 -11.08 -19.27
CA VAL A 50 24.73 -11.12 -17.94
C VAL A 50 25.32 -10.08 -16.97
N ARG A 51 26.66 -9.94 -16.94
CA ARG A 51 27.32 -8.96 -16.06
C ARG A 51 26.93 -7.51 -16.40
N ASN A 52 26.90 -7.17 -17.68
CA ASN A 52 26.54 -5.84 -18.12
C ASN A 52 25.03 -5.59 -17.94
N SER A 53 24.19 -6.60 -18.16
CA SER A 53 22.75 -6.55 -17.93
C SER A 53 22.41 -6.30 -16.46
N ILE A 54 23.12 -6.94 -15.52
CA ILE A 54 22.98 -6.67 -14.09
C ILE A 54 23.32 -5.21 -13.80
N LYS A 55 24.48 -4.71 -14.25
CA LYS A 55 24.90 -3.34 -14.00
C LYS A 55 23.94 -2.31 -14.61
N SER A 56 23.53 -2.49 -15.86
CA SER A 56 22.61 -1.62 -16.58
C SER A 56 21.19 -1.68 -15.97
N GLY A 57 20.69 -2.88 -15.65
CA GLY A 57 19.38 -3.08 -15.06
C GLY A 57 19.22 -2.36 -13.73
N PHE A 58 20.19 -2.49 -12.81
CA PHE A 58 20.18 -1.75 -11.55
C PHE A 58 20.25 -0.23 -11.77
N SER A 59 21.07 0.24 -12.71
CA SER A 59 21.19 1.67 -13.01
C SER A 59 19.88 2.26 -13.57
N LYS A 60 19.23 1.55 -14.49
CA LYS A 60 17.97 1.99 -15.11
C LYS A 60 16.79 1.90 -14.14
N ALA A 61 16.77 0.86 -13.29
CA ALA A 61 15.73 0.69 -12.29
C ALA A 61 15.81 1.72 -11.16
N PHE A 62 17.01 2.24 -10.86
CA PHE A 62 17.24 3.18 -9.77
C PHE A 62 16.32 4.40 -9.84
N SER A 63 16.26 5.07 -10.98
CA SER A 63 15.43 6.27 -11.15
C SER A 63 13.96 5.96 -10.91
N ALA A 64 13.43 4.89 -11.51
CA ALA A 64 12.04 4.52 -11.37
C ALA A 64 11.65 4.17 -9.92
N ILE A 65 12.52 3.42 -9.21
CA ILE A 65 12.32 3.05 -7.81
C ILE A 65 12.41 4.29 -6.92
N PHE A 66 13.40 5.16 -7.17
CA PHE A 66 13.60 6.37 -6.38
C PHE A 66 12.42 7.33 -6.54
N ASP A 67 12.01 7.64 -7.77
CA ASP A 67 10.91 8.57 -8.06
C ASP A 67 9.58 8.09 -7.45
N GLY A 68 9.25 6.81 -7.59
CA GLY A 68 8.03 6.24 -7.03
C GLY A 68 7.99 6.27 -5.50
N ASN A 69 9.12 5.96 -4.86
CA ASN A 69 9.21 5.92 -3.40
C ASN A 69 9.31 7.31 -2.76
N ILE A 70 9.97 8.28 -3.42
CA ILE A 70 10.05 9.66 -2.95
C ILE A 70 8.67 10.30 -2.85
N THR A 71 7.80 10.07 -3.82
CA THR A 71 6.43 10.59 -3.79
C THR A 71 5.66 10.08 -2.58
N THR A 72 5.76 8.78 -2.30
CA THR A 72 5.10 8.17 -1.12
C THR A 72 5.75 8.64 0.19
N LEU A 73 7.07 8.85 0.19
CA LEU A 73 7.79 9.36 1.35
C LEU A 73 7.36 10.80 1.70
N ILE A 74 7.15 11.66 0.71
CA ILE A 74 6.59 13.01 0.91
C ILE A 74 5.20 12.93 1.54
N ALA A 75 4.33 12.05 1.04
CA ALA A 75 3.01 11.84 1.64
C ALA A 75 3.10 11.36 3.09
N ALA A 76 4.02 10.43 3.39
CA ALA A 76 4.26 9.98 4.75
C ALA A 76 4.75 11.11 5.67
N PHE A 77 5.64 12.00 5.21
CA PHE A 77 6.07 13.18 5.95
C PHE A 77 4.93 14.16 6.24
N VAL A 78 4.08 14.42 5.27
CA VAL A 78 2.88 15.26 5.47
C VAL A 78 1.96 14.64 6.52
N LEU A 79 1.73 13.33 6.46
CA LEU A 79 0.94 12.62 7.46
C LEU A 79 1.60 12.61 8.86
N MET A 80 2.93 12.58 8.95
CA MET A 80 3.63 12.71 10.22
C MET A 80 3.46 14.10 10.83
N TRP A 81 3.41 15.13 10.00
CA TRP A 81 3.29 16.51 10.46
C TRP A 81 1.85 16.89 10.82
N LEU A 82 0.89 16.58 9.93
CA LEU A 82 -0.52 16.95 10.09
C LEU A 82 -1.35 15.89 10.83
N GLY A 83 -0.88 14.65 10.88
CA GLY A 83 -1.61 13.53 11.47
C GLY A 83 -1.65 13.60 13.00
N SER A 84 -2.66 12.99 13.58
CA SER A 84 -2.83 12.83 15.03
C SER A 84 -2.95 11.35 15.39
N GLY A 85 -2.60 10.99 16.63
CA GLY A 85 -2.81 9.66 17.20
C GLY A 85 -2.36 8.50 16.31
N THR A 86 -3.31 7.66 15.92
CA THR A 86 -3.07 6.42 15.15
C THR A 86 -2.55 6.66 13.73
N VAL A 87 -2.94 7.79 13.09
CA VAL A 87 -2.48 8.15 11.74
C VAL A 87 -0.99 8.45 11.74
N LYS A 88 -0.49 9.08 12.80
CA LYS A 88 0.93 9.36 12.96
C LYS A 88 1.76 8.07 13.08
N GLY A 89 1.24 7.08 13.80
CA GLY A 89 1.86 5.74 13.89
C GLY A 89 1.96 5.05 12.52
N PHE A 90 0.90 5.12 11.70
CA PHE A 90 0.94 4.65 10.31
C PHE A 90 2.01 5.37 9.48
N ALA A 91 2.09 6.70 9.58
CA ALA A 91 3.04 7.48 8.81
C ALA A 91 4.50 7.13 9.14
N TYR A 92 4.84 6.93 10.42
CA TYR A 92 6.18 6.48 10.83
C TYR A 92 6.54 5.11 10.26
N THR A 93 5.64 4.13 10.39
CA THR A 93 5.89 2.78 9.88
C THR A 93 6.00 2.74 8.37
N LEU A 94 5.19 3.55 7.67
CA LEU A 94 5.24 3.70 6.22
C LEU A 94 6.58 4.31 5.77
N ALA A 95 6.99 5.43 6.37
CA ALA A 95 8.25 6.09 6.01
C ALA A 95 9.46 5.19 6.23
N LEU A 96 9.55 4.53 7.39
CA LEU A 96 10.60 3.57 7.70
C LEU A 96 10.57 2.38 6.74
N GLY A 97 9.38 1.86 6.43
CA GLY A 97 9.19 0.78 5.47
C GLY A 97 9.75 1.12 4.10
N ILE A 98 9.48 2.33 3.59
CA ILE A 98 9.99 2.81 2.30
C ILE A 98 11.52 2.92 2.32
N VAL A 99 12.10 3.57 3.32
CA VAL A 99 13.55 3.76 3.41
C VAL A 99 14.27 2.40 3.47
N ILE A 100 13.80 1.48 4.32
CA ILE A 100 14.38 0.15 4.45
C ILE A 100 14.20 -0.68 3.17
N SER A 101 13.04 -0.58 2.51
CA SER A 101 12.78 -1.29 1.26
C SER A 101 13.68 -0.80 0.12
N MET A 102 13.87 0.51 -0.01
CA MET A 102 14.81 1.09 -0.98
C MET A 102 16.24 0.63 -0.71
N PHE A 103 16.69 0.70 0.53
CA PHE A 103 18.02 0.23 0.90
C PHE A 103 18.20 -1.26 0.56
N THR A 104 17.22 -2.09 0.91
CA THR A 104 17.27 -3.52 0.64
C THR A 104 17.29 -3.82 -0.86
N ALA A 105 16.43 -3.16 -1.64
CA ALA A 105 16.36 -3.38 -3.08
C ALA A 105 17.62 -2.90 -3.81
N LEU A 106 18.14 -1.72 -3.47
CA LEU A 106 19.25 -1.11 -4.20
C LEU A 106 20.64 -1.62 -3.76
N VAL A 107 20.80 -1.95 -2.47
CA VAL A 107 22.07 -2.38 -1.90
C VAL A 107 22.13 -3.89 -1.72
N ILE A 108 21.23 -4.46 -0.90
CA ILE A 108 21.28 -5.87 -0.53
C ILE A 108 21.00 -6.76 -1.75
N SER A 109 19.94 -6.47 -2.52
CA SER A 109 19.62 -7.26 -3.72
C SER A 109 20.76 -7.18 -4.76
N ARG A 110 21.38 -6.01 -4.91
CA ARG A 110 22.54 -5.85 -5.81
C ARG A 110 23.74 -6.70 -5.36
N LEU A 111 24.02 -6.72 -4.05
CA LEU A 111 25.10 -7.56 -3.51
C LEU A 111 24.80 -9.04 -3.72
N ILE A 112 23.58 -9.49 -3.46
CA ILE A 112 23.17 -10.88 -3.66
C ILE A 112 23.32 -11.30 -5.13
N VAL A 113 22.79 -10.50 -6.06
CA VAL A 113 22.86 -10.82 -7.51
C VAL A 113 24.29 -10.85 -8.00
N ASN A 114 25.15 -9.92 -7.56
CA ASN A 114 26.58 -9.94 -7.89
C ASN A 114 27.30 -11.14 -7.26
N ALA A 115 26.96 -11.54 -6.03
CA ALA A 115 27.52 -12.71 -5.38
C ALA A 115 27.12 -13.99 -6.12
N LEU A 116 25.87 -14.15 -6.54
CA LEU A 116 25.39 -15.27 -7.35
C LEU A 116 26.17 -15.39 -8.67
N TYR A 117 26.40 -14.25 -9.33
CA TYR A 117 27.24 -14.22 -10.53
C TYR A 117 28.69 -14.63 -10.26
N ALA A 118 29.26 -14.20 -9.12
CA ALA A 118 30.63 -14.53 -8.72
C ALA A 118 30.81 -16.03 -8.37
N VAL A 119 29.80 -16.65 -7.77
CA VAL A 119 29.77 -18.09 -7.42
C VAL A 119 29.75 -18.97 -8.69
N GLY A 120 29.45 -18.38 -9.86
CA GLY A 120 29.53 -19.10 -11.13
C GLY A 120 28.18 -19.32 -11.83
N ILE A 121 27.10 -18.79 -11.26
CA ILE A 121 25.77 -18.83 -11.91
C ILE A 121 25.77 -17.75 -13.01
N ARG A 122 26.24 -18.12 -14.21
CA ARG A 122 26.41 -17.18 -15.35
C ARG A 122 25.41 -17.43 -16.47
N ASP A 123 24.61 -18.51 -16.38
CA ASP A 123 23.66 -18.86 -17.43
C ASP A 123 22.50 -17.82 -17.42
N PRO A 124 22.20 -17.17 -18.57
CA PRO A 124 21.11 -16.22 -18.71
C PRO A 124 19.75 -16.75 -18.26
N LYS A 125 19.54 -18.07 -18.30
CA LYS A 125 18.28 -18.72 -17.88
C LYS A 125 17.94 -18.48 -16.40
N PHE A 126 18.94 -18.34 -15.53
CA PHE A 126 18.73 -18.06 -14.11
C PHE A 126 18.32 -16.61 -13.82
N TYR A 127 18.69 -15.70 -14.70
CA TYR A 127 18.35 -14.28 -14.61
C TYR A 127 17.07 -13.91 -15.38
N GLY A 128 16.43 -14.92 -15.98
CA GLY A 128 15.19 -14.82 -16.74
C GLY A 128 15.46 -14.71 -18.23
N SER A 129 15.07 -15.74 -18.99
CA SER A 129 14.96 -15.61 -20.43
C SER A 129 13.67 -14.84 -20.72
N ALA A 130 13.78 -13.71 -21.42
CA ALA A 130 12.60 -13.02 -21.92
C ALA A 130 11.89 -13.94 -22.92
N LYS A 131 10.85 -14.64 -22.41
CA LYS A 131 9.95 -15.37 -23.27
C LYS A 131 9.23 -14.32 -24.11
N GLN A 132 9.50 -14.26 -25.39
CA GLN A 132 8.76 -13.39 -26.31
C GLN A 132 7.27 -13.75 -26.22
N ARG A 133 6.54 -12.97 -25.41
CA ARG A 133 5.08 -13.10 -25.36
C ARG A 133 4.51 -12.47 -26.62
N LYS A 134 3.58 -13.17 -27.24
CA LYS A 134 2.86 -12.64 -28.39
C LYS A 134 2.20 -11.33 -27.99
N ALA A 135 2.57 -10.25 -28.68
CA ALA A 135 2.00 -8.93 -28.36
C ALA A 135 0.49 -8.97 -28.54
N ILE A 136 -0.23 -8.58 -27.50
CA ILE A 136 -1.69 -8.43 -27.57
C ILE A 136 -1.97 -7.08 -28.22
N ASP A 137 -2.71 -7.06 -29.30
CA ASP A 137 -3.11 -5.84 -29.99
C ASP A 137 -4.20 -5.10 -29.19
N PHE A 138 -3.76 -4.30 -28.23
CA PHE A 138 -4.64 -3.43 -27.44
C PHE A 138 -5.19 -2.28 -28.28
N VAL A 139 -4.41 -1.76 -29.22
CA VAL A 139 -4.80 -0.60 -30.03
C VAL A 139 -5.90 -0.98 -31.02
N GLY A 140 -5.80 -2.14 -31.64
CA GLY A 140 -6.85 -2.65 -32.53
C GLY A 140 -8.17 -2.94 -31.81
N LYS A 141 -8.11 -3.36 -30.55
CA LYS A 141 -9.29 -3.66 -29.72
C LYS A 141 -9.71 -2.53 -28.79
N ARG A 142 -9.22 -1.29 -29.02
CA ARG A 142 -9.47 -0.14 -28.16
C ARG A 142 -10.95 0.08 -27.79
N LYS A 143 -11.88 -0.10 -28.74
CA LYS A 143 -13.32 0.08 -28.50
C LYS A 143 -13.85 -0.84 -27.40
N VAL A 144 -13.39 -2.10 -27.38
CA VAL A 144 -13.80 -3.09 -26.36
C VAL A 144 -13.30 -2.68 -25.00
N PHE A 145 -12.03 -2.25 -24.90
CA PHE A 145 -11.44 -1.81 -23.63
C PHE A 145 -12.08 -0.53 -23.12
N PHE A 146 -12.41 0.43 -24.00
CA PHE A 146 -13.14 1.64 -23.60
C PHE A 146 -14.54 1.34 -23.08
N ILE A 147 -15.30 0.48 -23.76
CA ILE A 147 -16.63 0.07 -23.30
C ILE A 147 -16.54 -0.62 -21.94
N LEU A 148 -15.61 -1.57 -21.78
CA LEU A 148 -15.39 -2.28 -20.52
C LEU A 148 -15.03 -1.30 -19.38
N SER A 149 -14.14 -0.34 -19.65
CA SER A 149 -13.75 0.68 -18.69
C SER A 149 -14.90 1.58 -18.27
N ILE A 150 -15.71 2.04 -19.25
CA ILE A 150 -16.90 2.87 -19.00
C ILE A 150 -17.92 2.10 -18.14
N ILE A 151 -18.19 0.84 -18.46
CA ILE A 151 -19.10 0.01 -17.67
C ILE A 151 -18.59 -0.11 -16.23
N LEU A 152 -17.29 -0.35 -16.03
CA LEU A 152 -16.69 -0.52 -14.72
C LEU A 152 -16.76 0.79 -13.90
N VAL A 153 -16.51 1.92 -14.54
CA VAL A 153 -16.60 3.26 -13.90
C VAL A 153 -18.05 3.59 -13.55
N LEU A 154 -19.01 3.27 -14.40
CA LEU A 154 -20.42 3.55 -14.14
C LEU A 154 -21.04 2.61 -13.10
N CYS A 155 -20.49 1.41 -12.92
CA CYS A 155 -20.96 0.44 -11.95
C CYS A 155 -20.90 1.00 -10.51
N GLY A 156 -19.86 1.77 -10.15
CA GLY A 156 -19.73 2.40 -8.84
C GLY A 156 -20.88 3.34 -8.49
N PRO A 157 -21.10 4.42 -9.27
CA PRO A 157 -22.22 5.33 -9.04
C PRO A 157 -23.60 4.65 -9.14
N ALA A 158 -23.77 3.71 -10.07
CA ALA A 158 -25.01 2.95 -10.18
C ALA A 158 -25.31 2.15 -8.92
N PHE A 159 -24.30 1.50 -8.33
CA PHE A 159 -24.44 0.78 -7.08
C PHE A 159 -24.74 1.71 -5.90
N MET A 160 -24.10 2.89 -5.85
CA MET A 160 -24.40 3.91 -4.82
C MET A 160 -25.82 4.40 -4.90
N LEU A 161 -26.35 4.66 -6.11
CA LEU A 161 -27.75 5.07 -6.31
C LEU A 161 -28.73 3.96 -5.90
N PHE A 162 -28.43 2.72 -6.28
CA PHE A 162 -29.26 1.58 -5.91
C PHE A 162 -29.30 1.39 -4.38
N HIS A 163 -28.15 1.47 -3.72
CA HIS A 163 -28.04 1.33 -2.26
C HIS A 163 -28.72 2.50 -1.53
N SER A 164 -28.61 3.72 -2.05
CA SER A 164 -29.29 4.91 -1.52
C SER A 164 -30.82 4.78 -1.55
N GLN A 165 -31.38 4.14 -2.59
CA GLN A 165 -32.82 3.91 -2.66
C GLN A 165 -33.29 2.79 -1.72
N SER A 166 -32.41 1.81 -1.45
CA SER A 166 -32.77 0.64 -0.62
C SER A 166 -32.67 0.91 0.88
N GLU A 167 -31.67 1.66 1.33
CA GLU A 167 -31.37 1.90 2.75
C GLU A 167 -31.36 3.39 3.16
N GLY A 168 -31.69 4.29 2.24
CA GLY A 168 -31.73 5.74 2.51
C GLY A 168 -30.36 6.41 2.69
N LYS A 169 -29.25 5.65 2.59
CA LYS A 169 -27.86 6.15 2.68
C LYS A 169 -27.03 5.59 1.54
N ALA A 170 -26.38 6.45 0.79
CA ALA A 170 -25.52 6.04 -0.34
C ALA A 170 -24.27 5.28 0.11
N LEU A 171 -23.72 5.61 1.29
CA LEU A 171 -22.54 5.01 1.90
C LEU A 171 -22.69 5.00 3.42
N ASN A 172 -22.14 3.98 4.07
CA ASN A 172 -22.02 3.92 5.52
C ASN A 172 -20.78 4.72 5.95
N TYR A 173 -21.00 5.98 6.30
CA TYR A 173 -19.93 6.83 6.83
C TYR A 173 -19.65 6.47 8.29
N SER A 174 -18.35 6.46 8.67
CA SER A 174 -17.96 6.38 10.07
C SER A 174 -18.36 7.67 10.80
N LEU A 175 -18.39 7.62 12.13
CA LEU A 175 -18.72 8.77 12.99
C LEU A 175 -17.83 9.99 12.73
N GLU A 176 -16.59 9.78 12.31
CA GLU A 176 -15.64 10.85 11.98
C GLU A 176 -16.10 11.72 10.81
N PHE A 177 -16.84 11.13 9.85
CA PHE A 177 -17.40 11.84 8.68
C PHE A 177 -18.83 12.28 8.87
N SER A 178 -19.62 11.54 9.67
CA SER A 178 -21.04 11.87 9.94
C SER A 178 -21.18 12.96 11.01
N GLY A 179 -20.12 13.22 11.78
CA GLY A 179 -20.19 14.01 12.99
C GLY A 179 -20.90 13.26 14.12
N GLY A 180 -20.56 13.59 15.33
CA GLY A 180 -21.12 12.95 16.53
C GLY A 180 -20.04 12.46 17.48
N THR A 181 -20.46 12.02 18.67
CA THR A 181 -19.58 11.44 19.69
C THR A 181 -20.00 10.00 19.96
N ALA A 182 -19.03 9.09 20.01
CA ALA A 182 -19.25 7.72 20.45
C ALA A 182 -18.71 7.58 21.88
N THR A 183 -19.54 7.15 22.79
CA THR A 183 -19.16 6.85 24.17
C THR A 183 -19.32 5.36 24.42
N ASN A 184 -18.22 4.69 24.78
CA ASN A 184 -18.25 3.30 25.19
C ASN A 184 -18.53 3.24 26.70
N VAL A 185 -19.67 2.70 27.08
CA VAL A 185 -20.03 2.48 28.47
C VAL A 185 -19.99 0.99 28.76
N THR A 186 -19.19 0.59 29.75
CA THR A 186 -19.14 -0.79 30.22
C THR A 186 -20.02 -0.93 31.47
N PHE A 187 -21.01 -1.78 31.42
CA PHE A 187 -21.89 -2.07 32.57
C PHE A 187 -21.31 -3.26 33.34
N ASN A 188 -21.47 -3.23 34.67
CA ASN A 188 -21.02 -4.33 35.55
C ASN A 188 -22.00 -5.52 35.58
N GLU A 189 -23.19 -5.35 35.03
CA GLU A 189 -24.23 -6.38 34.94
C GLU A 189 -24.81 -6.42 33.52
N ASP A 190 -25.32 -7.58 33.12
CA ASP A 190 -26.00 -7.75 31.83
C ASP A 190 -27.32 -6.98 31.87
N MET A 191 -27.42 -5.90 31.08
CA MET A 191 -28.61 -5.07 30.95
C MET A 191 -29.26 -5.24 29.56
N ASP A 192 -30.59 -5.22 29.55
CA ASP A 192 -31.35 -5.26 28.30
C ASP A 192 -31.15 -3.95 27.51
N ILE A 193 -30.77 -4.05 26.24
CA ILE A 193 -30.45 -2.94 25.32
C ILE A 193 -31.62 -1.93 25.26
N LYS A 194 -32.88 -2.38 25.31
CA LYS A 194 -34.04 -1.52 25.27
C LYS A 194 -34.17 -0.63 26.49
N LYS A 195 -33.74 -1.11 27.66
CA LYS A 195 -33.75 -0.36 28.90
C LYS A 195 -32.67 0.70 28.93
N ILE A 196 -31.49 0.37 28.42
CA ILE A 196 -30.37 1.31 28.26
C ILE A 196 -30.74 2.43 27.30
N ASP A 197 -31.34 2.12 26.16
CA ASP A 197 -31.73 3.12 25.15
C ASP A 197 -32.74 4.14 25.73
N SER A 198 -33.70 3.69 26.51
CA SER A 198 -34.68 4.59 27.16
C SER A 198 -34.05 5.49 28.24
N GLU A 199 -33.10 4.98 29.03
CA GLU A 199 -32.44 5.77 30.10
C GLU A 199 -31.43 6.76 29.51
N VAL A 200 -30.64 6.35 28.51
CA VAL A 200 -29.65 7.22 27.82
C VAL A 200 -30.36 8.32 27.04
N THR A 201 -31.47 8.01 26.37
CA THR A 201 -32.28 9.01 25.67
C THR A 201 -32.88 10.02 26.67
N CYS A 202 -33.34 9.57 27.81
CA CYS A 202 -33.87 10.46 28.86
C CYS A 202 -32.76 11.42 29.38
N LEU A 203 -31.56 10.93 29.61
CA LEU A 203 -30.42 11.74 30.09
C LEU A 203 -29.93 12.76 29.05
N LEU A 204 -29.93 12.39 27.78
CA LEU A 204 -29.47 13.27 26.67
C LEU A 204 -30.45 14.42 26.41
N TYR A 205 -31.79 14.19 26.59
CA TYR A 205 -32.81 15.22 26.41
C TYR A 205 -33.01 16.11 27.64
N THR A 206 -32.51 15.73 28.82
CA THR A 206 -32.60 16.53 30.05
C THR A 206 -31.37 17.39 30.32
N SER A 207 -30.29 17.24 29.54
CA SER A 207 -29.14 18.11 29.65
C SER A 207 -29.41 19.46 28.93
N PRO A 208 -29.39 20.60 29.63
CA PRO A 208 -29.53 21.89 28.98
C PRO A 208 -28.32 22.08 28.05
N SER A 209 -28.63 22.36 26.79
CA SER A 209 -27.62 22.79 25.81
C SER A 209 -26.93 24.05 26.33
N PRO A 210 -25.56 24.14 26.34
CA PRO A 210 -24.85 25.35 26.69
C PRO A 210 -25.11 26.50 25.72
#